data_620ee7739d810337facd1660a90e911b
#
_entry.id   620ee7739d810337facd1660a90e911b
#
_cell.length_a   1.000
_cell.length_b   1.000
_cell.length_c   1.000
_cell.angle_alpha   90.00
_cell.angle_beta   90.00
_cell.angle_gamma   90.00
#
_symmetry.space_group_name_H-M   'P 1'
#
loop_
_entity.id
_entity.type
_entity.pdbx_description
1 polymer ?
#
loop_
_entity_poly.entity_id
_entity_poly.type
_entity_poly.pdbx_seq_one_letter_code
_entity_poly.pdbx_strand_id
1 'polypeptide(L)'
;MCIRDRKGQWIFGGTASYSTHTNKGYQFLVIEGINSKGYTFRVSPMIAYAFRDNMALGGRFIYSRTLLKLDNAELHFGNEETGTNIVARDFYSLKQTYSAAAIWRQYIPLGRNKRFALFNEMSLAAGGTQARFANDSPVKGTYETGYTLSLGISPGIVAFATNNMAVEVNVGVMGISYTHTKQVHNQVTVGKRNTSMMNFKVNIFSIGLGMAFYL
;
A
#
# COMPACT_ATOMS: atom_id res chain seq x y z
N MET A 1 -11.25 -33.93 5.32
CA MET A 1 -9.79 -34.06 5.19
C MET A 1 -9.22 -32.68 5.47
N CYS A 2 -8.43 -32.55 6.53
CA CYS A 2 -8.00 -31.22 6.99
C CYS A 2 -6.77 -30.80 6.22
N ILE A 3 -6.81 -29.61 5.67
CA ILE A 3 -5.68 -29.03 4.96
C ILE A 3 -4.69 -28.55 5.97
N ARG A 4 -3.51 -29.04 5.82
CA ARG A 4 -2.31 -28.54 6.47
C ARG A 4 -1.45 -27.95 5.37
N ASP A 5 -0.77 -26.85 5.66
CA ASP A 5 0.44 -26.52 4.92
C ASP A 5 1.44 -27.64 5.12
N ARG A 6 1.29 -28.66 4.29
CA ARG A 6 2.20 -29.81 4.30
C ARG A 6 3.45 -29.42 3.54
N LYS A 7 4.57 -29.88 4.03
CA LYS A 7 5.82 -29.84 3.28
C LYS A 7 5.59 -30.33 1.84
N GLY A 8 6.06 -29.55 0.87
CA GLY A 8 5.97 -29.88 -0.55
C GLY A 8 4.81 -29.22 -1.30
N GLN A 9 3.94 -28.45 -0.64
CA GLN A 9 2.83 -27.75 -1.29
C GLN A 9 3.25 -26.40 -1.85
N TRP A 10 2.70 -26.06 -3.01
CA TRP A 10 2.76 -24.72 -3.57
C TRP A 10 1.55 -23.92 -3.16
N ILE A 11 1.77 -22.64 -2.84
CA ILE A 11 0.73 -21.71 -2.44
C ILE A 11 0.72 -20.57 -3.46
N PHE A 12 -0.37 -20.44 -4.18
CA PHE A 12 -0.62 -19.34 -5.12
C PHE A 12 -1.70 -18.47 -4.55
N GLY A 13 -1.43 -17.21 -4.37
CA GLY A 13 -2.41 -16.33 -3.78
C GLY A 13 -2.20 -14.88 -4.17
N GLY A 14 -3.00 -14.03 -3.57
CA GLY A 14 -2.86 -12.60 -3.75
C GLY A 14 -4.01 -11.83 -3.16
N THR A 15 -3.80 -10.53 -3.11
CA THR A 15 -4.80 -9.56 -2.69
C THR A 15 -5.01 -8.54 -3.79
N ALA A 16 -6.25 -8.07 -3.93
CA ALA A 16 -6.58 -6.91 -4.75
C ALA A 16 -7.43 -5.96 -3.91
N SER A 17 -7.18 -4.68 -4.04
CA SER A 17 -7.99 -3.65 -3.40
C SER A 17 -8.20 -2.47 -4.34
N TYR A 18 -9.37 -1.89 -4.25
CA TYR A 18 -9.76 -0.68 -4.97
C TYR A 18 -10.52 0.22 -4.01
N SER A 19 -10.07 1.45 -3.88
CA SER A 19 -10.76 2.45 -3.09
C SER A 19 -10.90 3.74 -3.88
N THR A 20 -12.02 4.41 -3.68
CA THR A 20 -12.29 5.75 -4.22
C THR A 20 -12.55 6.70 -3.08
N HIS A 21 -12.19 7.94 -3.28
CA HIS A 21 -12.56 9.02 -2.40
C HIS A 21 -13.02 10.22 -3.22
N THR A 22 -14.05 10.87 -2.73
CA THR A 22 -14.60 12.09 -3.32
C THR A 22 -14.93 13.04 -2.20
N ASN A 23 -14.30 14.20 -2.18
CA ASN A 23 -14.58 15.29 -1.25
C ASN A 23 -15.19 16.43 -2.05
N LYS A 24 -16.29 17.00 -1.53
CA LYS A 24 -16.93 18.19 -2.09
C LYS A 24 -17.10 19.21 -0.98
N GLY A 25 -16.52 20.41 -1.16
CA GLY A 25 -16.63 21.48 -0.19
C GLY A 25 -16.06 21.13 1.20
N TYR A 26 -15.09 20.21 1.26
CA TYR A 26 -14.49 19.79 2.51
C TYR A 26 -13.54 20.88 3.04
N GLN A 27 -13.62 21.14 4.34
CA GLN A 27 -12.74 22.08 5.02
C GLN A 27 -11.76 21.30 5.92
N PHE A 28 -10.48 21.62 5.81
CA PHE A 28 -9.43 21.03 6.63
C PHE A 28 -8.49 22.12 7.14
N LEU A 29 -8.56 22.39 8.46
CA LEU A 29 -7.82 23.48 9.11
C LEU A 29 -8.08 24.84 8.45
N VAL A 30 -7.08 25.37 7.76
CA VAL A 30 -7.12 26.68 7.04
C VAL A 30 -7.44 26.55 5.54
N ILE A 31 -7.73 25.33 5.07
CA ILE A 31 -8.03 25.07 3.66
C ILE A 31 -9.54 24.89 3.53
N GLU A 32 -10.18 25.72 2.77
CA GLU A 32 -11.63 25.68 2.51
C GLU A 32 -11.93 25.26 1.07
N GLY A 33 -13.15 24.78 0.85
CA GLY A 33 -13.64 24.50 -0.50
C GLY A 33 -12.91 23.36 -1.23
N ILE A 34 -12.30 22.40 -0.51
CA ILE A 34 -11.57 21.29 -1.13
C ILE A 34 -12.54 20.41 -1.92
N ASN A 35 -12.39 20.43 -3.24
CA ASN A 35 -13.03 19.50 -4.15
C ASN A 35 -11.97 18.54 -4.67
N SER A 36 -12.02 17.30 -4.24
CA SER A 36 -11.04 16.29 -4.65
C SER A 36 -11.73 14.99 -5.04
N LYS A 37 -11.18 14.36 -6.07
CA LYS A 37 -11.55 13.02 -6.53
C LYS A 37 -10.30 12.18 -6.67
N GLY A 38 -10.38 10.94 -6.28
CA GLY A 38 -9.25 10.05 -6.44
C GLY A 38 -9.61 8.59 -6.33
N TYR A 39 -8.66 7.77 -6.74
CA TYR A 39 -8.73 6.33 -6.51
C TYR A 39 -7.36 5.77 -6.16
N THR A 40 -7.38 4.66 -5.45
CA THR A 40 -6.21 3.82 -5.24
C THR A 40 -6.55 2.39 -5.66
N PHE A 41 -5.76 1.87 -6.58
CA PHE A 41 -5.81 0.49 -7.02
C PHE A 41 -4.52 -0.22 -6.58
N ARG A 42 -4.66 -1.40 -5.99
CA ARG A 42 -3.52 -2.21 -5.55
C ARG A 42 -3.78 -3.68 -5.85
N VAL A 43 -2.78 -4.34 -6.44
CA VAL A 43 -2.74 -5.79 -6.61
C VAL A 43 -1.45 -6.34 -6.05
N SER A 44 -1.54 -7.55 -5.49
CA SER A 44 -0.41 -8.16 -4.81
C SER A 44 -0.45 -9.69 -4.96
N PRO A 45 -0.12 -10.22 -6.16
CA PRO A 45 0.05 -11.64 -6.37
C PRO A 45 1.22 -12.19 -5.57
N MET A 46 1.10 -13.42 -5.12
CA MET A 46 2.13 -14.11 -4.37
C MET A 46 2.24 -15.58 -4.82
N ILE A 47 3.46 -16.11 -4.69
CA ILE A 47 3.77 -17.53 -4.82
C ILE A 47 4.67 -17.92 -3.65
N ALA A 48 4.34 -19.03 -2.99
CA ALA A 48 5.14 -19.55 -1.90
C ALA A 48 5.20 -21.09 -1.95
N TYR A 49 6.20 -21.64 -1.30
CA TYR A 49 6.43 -23.06 -1.20
C TYR A 49 6.53 -23.45 0.28
N ALA A 50 5.74 -24.43 0.69
CA ALA A 50 5.79 -24.99 2.04
C ALA A 50 7.00 -25.92 2.17
N PHE A 51 8.12 -25.38 2.62
CA PHE A 51 9.36 -26.13 2.79
C PHE A 51 9.36 -27.01 4.04
N ARG A 52 8.48 -26.70 4.99
CA ARG A 52 8.26 -27.44 6.24
C ARG A 52 6.78 -27.35 6.61
N ASP A 53 6.31 -28.28 7.44
CA ASP A 53 4.95 -28.23 7.97
C ASP A 53 4.72 -26.89 8.70
N ASN A 54 3.64 -26.21 8.34
CA ASN A 54 3.22 -24.90 8.85
C ASN A 54 4.22 -23.74 8.57
N MET A 55 5.15 -23.92 7.63
CA MET A 55 6.09 -22.88 7.24
C MET A 55 6.21 -22.81 5.72
N ALA A 56 6.08 -21.62 5.17
CA ALA A 56 6.26 -21.35 3.75
C ALA A 56 7.21 -20.20 3.51
N LEU A 57 7.98 -20.29 2.43
CA LEU A 57 8.85 -19.24 1.91
C LEU A 57 8.45 -18.94 0.48
N GLY A 58 8.45 -17.67 0.10
CA GLY A 58 8.02 -17.31 -1.24
C GLY A 58 8.33 -15.90 -1.64
N GLY A 59 7.67 -15.47 -2.70
CA GLY A 59 7.75 -14.13 -3.25
C GLY A 59 6.37 -13.49 -3.42
N ARG A 60 6.36 -12.18 -3.36
CA ARG A 60 5.17 -11.35 -3.58
C ARG A 60 5.57 -10.18 -4.47
N PHE A 61 4.77 -9.93 -5.49
CA PHE A 61 4.87 -8.69 -6.26
C PHE A 61 3.75 -7.76 -5.85
N ILE A 62 4.03 -6.48 -5.69
CA ILE A 62 3.04 -5.48 -5.28
C ILE A 62 3.06 -4.35 -6.30
N TYR A 63 1.92 -4.08 -6.88
CA TYR A 63 1.69 -2.90 -7.71
C TYR A 63 0.58 -2.06 -7.12
N SER A 64 0.81 -0.76 -7.02
CA SER A 64 -0.18 0.22 -6.56
C SER A 64 -0.18 1.44 -7.45
N ARG A 65 -1.38 1.92 -7.77
CA ARG A 65 -1.59 3.17 -8.51
C ARG A 65 -2.57 4.04 -7.74
N THR A 66 -2.15 5.24 -7.42
CA THR A 66 -2.98 6.25 -6.75
C THR A 66 -3.10 7.46 -7.65
N LEU A 67 -4.31 7.87 -7.91
CA LEU A 67 -4.65 9.10 -8.62
C LEU A 67 -5.37 10.02 -7.65
N LEU A 68 -4.94 11.27 -7.59
CA LEU A 68 -5.60 12.36 -6.89
C LEU A 68 -5.77 13.53 -7.84
N LYS A 69 -6.98 14.04 -7.94
CA LYS A 69 -7.33 15.27 -8.62
C LYS A 69 -7.92 16.23 -7.62
N LEU A 70 -7.41 17.44 -7.58
CA LEU A 70 -7.97 18.55 -6.82
C LEU A 70 -8.47 19.57 -7.82
N ASP A 71 -9.78 19.75 -7.88
CA ASP A 71 -10.39 20.70 -8.82
C ASP A 71 -10.20 22.14 -8.31
N ASN A 72 -10.41 22.39 -7.00
CA ASN A 72 -10.14 23.66 -6.35
C ASN A 72 -9.72 23.43 -4.89
N ALA A 73 -8.72 24.16 -4.43
CA ALA A 73 -8.38 24.29 -3.02
C ALA A 73 -7.92 25.73 -2.76
N GLU A 74 -8.59 26.43 -1.87
CA GLU A 74 -8.25 27.79 -1.47
C GLU A 74 -7.54 27.75 -0.11
N LEU A 75 -6.33 28.29 -0.06
CA LEU A 75 -5.54 28.42 1.15
C LEU A 75 -5.60 29.88 1.61
N HIS A 76 -6.27 30.12 2.73
CA HIS A 76 -6.30 31.43 3.36
C HIS A 76 -5.22 31.53 4.43
N PHE A 77 -4.22 32.37 4.23
CA PHE A 77 -3.20 32.70 5.22
C PHE A 77 -3.34 34.15 5.66
N GLY A 78 -3.63 34.36 6.96
CA GLY A 78 -3.66 35.68 7.58
C GLY A 78 -5.06 36.21 7.88
N ASN A 79 -5.12 37.40 8.48
CA ASN A 79 -6.36 38.13 8.79
C ASN A 79 -6.88 38.87 7.55
N GLU A 80 -8.13 39.32 7.60
CA GLU A 80 -8.85 39.94 6.47
C GLU A 80 -8.13 41.14 5.81
N GLU A 81 -7.19 41.79 6.49
CA GLU A 81 -6.47 42.97 5.96
C GLU A 81 -5.11 42.68 5.33
N THR A 82 -4.46 41.54 5.65
CA THR A 82 -3.12 41.17 5.16
C THR A 82 -3.03 39.73 4.62
N GLY A 83 -4.16 39.10 4.41
CA GLY A 83 -4.22 37.69 4.00
C GLY A 83 -3.73 37.48 2.55
N THR A 84 -2.83 36.52 2.37
CA THR A 84 -2.45 36.04 1.05
C THR A 84 -3.28 34.80 0.73
N ASN A 85 -4.09 34.88 -0.32
CA ASN A 85 -4.86 33.76 -0.83
C ASN A 85 -4.03 33.00 -1.85
N ILE A 86 -3.69 31.77 -1.56
CA ILE A 86 -3.07 30.85 -2.52
C ILE A 86 -4.15 29.92 -3.02
N VAL A 87 -4.52 30.05 -4.28
CA VAL A 87 -5.49 29.19 -4.93
C VAL A 87 -4.74 28.11 -5.70
N ALA A 88 -4.88 26.86 -5.29
CA ALA A 88 -4.43 25.69 -6.04
C ALA A 88 -5.59 25.21 -6.91
N ARG A 89 -5.50 25.42 -8.23
CA ARG A 89 -6.47 24.94 -9.22
C ARG A 89 -5.90 23.80 -10.01
N ASP A 90 -6.78 22.83 -10.32
CA ASP A 90 -6.50 21.73 -11.23
C ASP A 90 -5.20 20.95 -10.91
N PHE A 91 -4.99 20.68 -9.61
CA PHE A 91 -3.85 19.86 -9.20
C PHE A 91 -4.10 18.38 -9.50
N TYR A 92 -3.17 17.77 -10.20
CA TYR A 92 -3.18 16.38 -10.58
C TYR A 92 -1.96 15.66 -9.98
N SER A 93 -2.20 14.57 -9.26
CA SER A 93 -1.14 13.72 -8.74
C SER A 93 -1.39 12.27 -9.14
N LEU A 94 -0.44 11.68 -9.85
CA LEU A 94 -0.42 10.27 -10.20
C LEU A 94 0.82 9.63 -9.59
N LYS A 95 0.60 8.68 -8.68
CA LYS A 95 1.66 7.90 -8.04
C LYS A 95 1.53 6.43 -8.40
N GLN A 96 2.63 5.84 -8.87
CA GLN A 96 2.75 4.42 -9.13
C GLN A 96 3.87 3.85 -8.26
N THR A 97 3.61 2.70 -7.65
CA THR A 97 4.59 1.99 -6.82
C THR A 97 4.60 0.53 -7.24
N TYR A 98 5.78 -0.01 -7.41
CA TYR A 98 6.02 -1.41 -7.73
C TYR A 98 7.11 -1.94 -6.82
N SER A 99 6.89 -3.11 -6.25
CA SER A 99 7.88 -3.75 -5.37
C SER A 99 7.80 -5.27 -5.47
N ALA A 100 8.94 -5.89 -5.23
CA ALA A 100 9.06 -7.33 -5.03
C ALA A 100 9.46 -7.58 -3.58
N ALA A 101 8.88 -8.60 -2.97
CA ALA A 101 9.13 -8.98 -1.59
C ALA A 101 9.46 -10.47 -1.49
N ALA A 102 10.46 -10.80 -0.71
CA ALA A 102 10.61 -12.13 -0.15
C ALA A 102 9.69 -12.23 1.07
N ILE A 103 8.93 -13.31 1.17
CA ILE A 103 7.99 -13.53 2.26
C ILE A 103 8.32 -14.85 2.96
N TRP A 104 8.21 -14.81 4.27
CA TRP A 104 8.25 -15.99 5.13
C TRP A 104 6.97 -16.03 5.95
N ARG A 105 6.27 -17.17 5.89
CA ARG A 105 5.00 -17.40 6.60
C ARG A 105 5.13 -18.51 7.59
N GLN A 106 4.54 -18.32 8.75
CA GLN A 106 4.36 -19.32 9.76
C GLN A 106 2.87 -19.43 10.08
N TYR A 107 2.35 -20.66 10.11
CA TYR A 107 0.95 -20.94 10.35
C TYR A 107 0.76 -21.64 11.71
N ILE A 108 -0.31 -21.29 12.40
CA ILE A 108 -0.73 -21.85 13.67
C ILE A 108 -2.16 -22.36 13.49
N PRO A 109 -2.36 -23.68 13.31
CA PRO A 109 -3.70 -24.26 13.12
C PRO A 109 -4.60 -24.01 14.33
N LEU A 110 -5.85 -23.62 14.08
CA LEU A 110 -6.86 -23.39 15.11
C LEU A 110 -7.87 -24.55 15.13
N GLY A 111 -8.08 -25.10 16.31
CA GLY A 111 -9.10 -26.14 16.57
C GLY A 111 -8.81 -27.49 15.94
N ARG A 112 -9.71 -28.45 16.23
CA ARG A 112 -9.61 -29.83 15.74
C ARG A 112 -9.89 -29.98 14.24
N ASN A 113 -10.75 -29.14 13.68
CA ASN A 113 -11.19 -29.23 12.28
C ASN A 113 -10.20 -28.63 11.28
N LYS A 114 -9.15 -27.94 11.74
CA LYS A 114 -8.05 -27.39 10.95
C LYS A 114 -8.49 -26.58 9.70
N ARG A 115 -9.71 -26.03 9.71
CA ARG A 115 -10.22 -25.15 8.66
C ARG A 115 -9.77 -23.72 8.83
N PHE A 116 -9.34 -23.37 10.03
CA PHE A 116 -8.87 -22.05 10.39
C PHE A 116 -7.43 -22.13 10.90
N ALA A 117 -6.61 -21.20 10.50
CA ALA A 117 -5.29 -21.03 11.07
C ALA A 117 -4.99 -19.53 11.23
N LEU A 118 -4.22 -19.21 12.25
CA LEU A 118 -3.50 -17.94 12.29
C LEU A 118 -2.25 -18.06 11.44
N PHE A 119 -1.85 -17.02 10.79
CA PHE A 119 -0.54 -16.95 10.18
C PHE A 119 0.17 -15.64 10.53
N ASN A 120 1.47 -15.70 10.55
CA ASN A 120 2.32 -14.52 10.61
C ASN A 120 3.17 -14.47 9.34
N GLU A 121 3.14 -13.36 8.64
CA GLU A 121 3.95 -13.11 7.45
C GLU A 121 5.01 -12.08 7.77
N MET A 122 6.27 -12.44 7.61
CA MET A 122 7.38 -11.51 7.54
C MET A 122 7.71 -11.25 6.09
N SER A 123 7.94 -10.00 5.74
CA SER A 123 8.25 -9.58 4.38
C SER A 123 9.44 -8.65 4.33
N LEU A 124 10.36 -8.94 3.42
CA LEU A 124 11.45 -8.03 3.03
C LEU A 124 11.19 -7.60 1.61
N ALA A 125 10.86 -6.32 1.40
CA ALA A 125 10.48 -5.80 0.11
C ALA A 125 11.44 -4.71 -0.37
N ALA A 126 11.71 -4.74 -1.67
CA ALA A 126 12.41 -3.68 -2.38
C ALA A 126 11.58 -3.23 -3.58
N GLY A 127 11.52 -1.92 -3.82
CA GLY A 127 10.68 -1.41 -4.89
C GLY A 127 10.98 0.01 -5.30
N GLY A 128 10.28 0.44 -6.36
CA GLY A 128 10.35 1.77 -6.90
C GLY A 128 9.02 2.51 -6.81
N THR A 129 9.11 3.82 -6.74
CA THR A 129 7.98 4.73 -6.80
C THR A 129 8.23 5.77 -7.88
N GLN A 130 7.20 6.03 -8.66
CA GLN A 130 7.17 7.13 -9.62
C GLN A 130 5.94 7.98 -9.32
N ALA A 131 6.12 9.28 -9.18
CA ALA A 131 5.00 10.20 -9.01
C ALA A 131 5.13 11.36 -10.00
N ARG A 132 4.01 11.80 -10.52
CA ARG A 132 3.88 12.95 -11.40
C ARG A 132 2.87 13.90 -10.80
N PHE A 133 3.26 15.16 -10.71
CA PHE A 133 2.40 16.23 -10.25
C PHE A 133 2.30 17.24 -11.37
N ALA A 134 1.12 17.69 -11.67
CA ALA A 134 0.86 18.77 -12.62
C ALA A 134 -0.07 19.79 -11.99
N ASN A 135 0.14 21.06 -12.31
CA ASN A 135 -0.70 22.17 -11.90
C ASN A 135 -1.03 22.99 -13.16
N ASP A 136 -2.23 23.59 -13.20
CA ASP A 136 -2.84 24.14 -14.42
C ASP A 136 -2.19 25.42 -14.82
N SER A 137 -1.09 25.83 -14.82
CA SER A 137 -0.73 27.05 -15.60
C SER A 137 0.67 27.59 -15.38
N PRO A 138 1.33 27.85 -16.42
CA PRO A 138 1.69 27.07 -17.59
C PRO A 138 2.36 25.78 -17.16
N VAL A 139 2.04 24.66 -17.79
CA VAL A 139 2.37 23.26 -17.41
C VAL A 139 3.72 23.12 -16.69
N LYS A 140 3.69 23.30 -15.39
CA LYS A 140 4.83 23.08 -14.49
C LYS A 140 4.66 21.70 -13.88
N GLY A 141 5.31 20.70 -14.49
CA GLY A 141 5.27 19.34 -14.00
C GLY A 141 6.41 19.06 -13.04
N THR A 142 6.11 18.40 -11.95
CA THR A 142 7.10 17.82 -11.04
C THR A 142 7.09 16.31 -11.20
N TYR A 143 8.24 15.73 -11.37
CA TYR A 143 8.43 14.30 -11.47
C TYR A 143 9.27 13.80 -10.30
N GLU A 144 8.76 12.79 -9.61
CA GLU A 144 9.47 12.12 -8.52
C GLU A 144 9.76 10.69 -8.87
N THR A 145 10.99 10.27 -8.62
CA THR A 145 11.39 8.86 -8.63
C THR A 145 12.01 8.51 -7.30
N GLY A 146 11.73 7.33 -6.83
CA GLY A 146 12.30 6.87 -5.56
C GLY A 146 12.44 5.36 -5.52
N TYR A 147 13.27 4.89 -4.61
CA TYR A 147 13.32 3.48 -4.23
C TYR A 147 13.03 3.34 -2.73
N THR A 148 12.43 2.23 -2.39
CA THR A 148 12.07 1.89 -1.01
C THR A 148 12.55 0.49 -0.69
N LEU A 149 13.17 0.35 0.48
CA LEU A 149 13.44 -0.93 1.11
C LEU A 149 12.60 -1.01 2.37
N SER A 150 11.92 -2.11 2.60
CA SER A 150 11.05 -2.28 3.76
C SER A 150 11.08 -3.69 4.32
N LEU A 151 11.01 -3.78 5.63
CA LEU A 151 10.81 -4.99 6.40
C LEU A 151 9.49 -4.86 7.15
N GLY A 152 8.61 -5.85 7.06
CA GLY A 152 7.29 -5.81 7.67
C GLY A 152 6.87 -7.11 8.31
N ILE A 153 5.95 -7.01 9.28
CA ILE A 153 5.30 -8.14 9.94
C ILE A 153 3.80 -7.93 9.84
N SER A 154 3.11 -8.95 9.35
CA SER A 154 1.67 -8.91 9.11
C SER A 154 1.01 -10.21 9.59
N PRO A 155 0.47 -10.23 10.80
CA PRO A 155 -0.36 -11.33 11.27
C PRO A 155 -1.68 -11.37 10.50
N GLY A 156 -2.26 -12.57 10.40
CA GLY A 156 -3.52 -12.77 9.72
C GLY A 156 -4.22 -14.06 10.12
N ILE A 157 -5.39 -14.22 9.53
CA ILE A 157 -6.23 -15.42 9.67
C ILE A 157 -6.47 -15.98 8.29
N VAL A 158 -6.34 -17.28 8.15
CA VAL A 158 -6.71 -18.04 6.96
C VAL A 158 -7.88 -18.95 7.27
N ALA A 159 -8.89 -18.91 6.40
CA ALA A 159 -10.07 -19.76 6.45
C ALA A 159 -10.17 -20.58 5.16
N PHE A 160 -10.07 -21.90 5.28
CA PHE A 160 -10.18 -22.81 4.14
C PHE A 160 -11.65 -23.02 3.75
N ALA A 161 -12.02 -22.49 2.60
CA ALA A 161 -13.36 -22.71 2.02
C ALA A 161 -13.50 -24.12 1.44
N THR A 162 -12.45 -24.61 0.77
CA THR A 162 -12.34 -25.97 0.24
C THR A 162 -11.00 -26.58 0.64
N ASN A 163 -10.73 -27.78 0.16
CA ASN A 163 -9.45 -28.45 0.43
C ASN A 163 -8.24 -27.71 -0.16
N ASN A 164 -8.43 -26.93 -1.19
CA ASN A 164 -7.34 -26.29 -1.94
C ASN A 164 -7.48 -24.78 -2.01
N MET A 165 -8.59 -24.22 -1.50
CA MET A 165 -8.85 -22.78 -1.58
C MET A 165 -9.10 -22.19 -0.20
N ALA A 166 -8.44 -21.10 0.10
CA ALA A 166 -8.60 -20.37 1.35
C ALA A 166 -8.83 -18.88 1.09
N VAL A 167 -9.54 -18.25 2.01
CA VAL A 167 -9.65 -16.81 2.15
C VAL A 167 -8.72 -16.37 3.27
N GLU A 168 -7.97 -15.32 3.03
CA GLU A 168 -6.99 -14.79 3.98
C GLU A 168 -7.37 -13.36 4.36
N VAL A 169 -7.21 -13.05 5.63
CA VAL A 169 -7.36 -11.70 6.17
C VAL A 169 -6.07 -11.38 6.93
N ASN A 170 -5.43 -10.28 6.60
CA ASN A 170 -4.21 -9.86 7.28
C ASN A 170 -4.23 -8.37 7.66
N VAL A 171 -3.43 -8.03 8.64
CA VAL A 171 -3.28 -6.68 9.16
C VAL A 171 -1.78 -6.38 9.29
N GLY A 172 -1.31 -5.29 8.71
CA GLY A 172 0.05 -4.81 8.94
C GLY A 172 0.19 -4.24 10.35
N VAL A 173 1.10 -4.80 11.14
CA VAL A 173 1.29 -4.41 12.54
C VAL A 173 2.56 -3.61 12.74
N MET A 174 3.64 -4.03 12.12
CA MET A 174 4.95 -3.43 12.31
C MET A 174 5.71 -3.39 10.99
N GLY A 175 6.42 -2.29 10.77
CA GLY A 175 7.29 -2.16 9.61
C GLY A 175 8.37 -1.11 9.79
N ILE A 176 9.52 -1.38 9.20
CA ILE A 176 10.62 -0.44 9.05
C ILE A 176 10.79 -0.21 7.55
N SER A 177 10.86 1.03 7.14
CA SER A 177 11.09 1.38 5.74
C SER A 177 12.11 2.49 5.59
N TYR A 178 12.92 2.36 4.56
CA TYR A 178 13.82 3.40 4.08
C TYR A 178 13.41 3.77 2.66
N THR A 179 13.19 5.04 2.42
CA THR A 179 12.80 5.58 1.11
C THR A 179 13.74 6.71 0.71
N HIS A 180 14.33 6.56 -0.45
CA HIS A 180 15.06 7.63 -1.12
C HIS A 180 14.24 8.16 -2.28
N THR A 181 14.02 9.48 -2.33
CA THR A 181 13.25 10.14 -3.38
C THR A 181 14.07 11.24 -4.03
N LYS A 182 14.09 11.25 -5.36
CA LYS A 182 14.63 12.31 -6.19
C LYS A 182 13.47 13.01 -6.88
N GLN A 183 13.42 14.32 -6.74
CA GLN A 183 12.41 15.17 -7.35
C GLN A 183 13.06 16.04 -8.41
N VAL A 184 12.43 16.13 -9.56
CA VAL A 184 12.79 17.06 -10.63
C VAL A 184 11.62 18.00 -10.87
N HIS A 185 11.83 19.27 -10.62
CA HIS A 185 10.83 20.33 -10.81
C HIS A 185 11.19 21.16 -12.04
N ASN A 186 10.24 21.34 -12.95
CA ASN A 186 10.39 22.11 -14.19
C ASN A 186 11.65 21.75 -14.99
N GLN A 187 12.05 20.47 -15.02
CA GLN A 187 13.21 19.94 -15.74
C GLN A 187 14.59 20.48 -15.29
N VAL A 188 14.65 21.43 -14.39
CA VAL A 188 15.89 22.15 -14.01
C VAL A 188 16.26 21.95 -12.54
N THR A 189 15.29 22.00 -11.63
CA THR A 189 15.58 21.93 -10.18
C THR A 189 15.55 20.47 -9.69
N VAL A 190 16.64 20.02 -9.06
CA VAL A 190 16.75 18.66 -8.51
C VAL A 190 16.75 18.71 -6.99
N GLY A 191 15.69 18.15 -6.39
CA GLY A 191 15.60 17.91 -4.95
C GLY A 191 15.86 16.45 -4.60
N LYS A 192 16.51 16.17 -3.47
CA LYS A 192 16.71 14.81 -2.94
C LYS A 192 16.14 14.75 -1.52
N ARG A 193 15.42 13.69 -1.21
CA ARG A 193 14.86 13.45 0.13
C ARG A 193 15.08 12.00 0.55
N ASN A 194 15.65 11.83 1.74
CA ASN A 194 15.75 10.54 2.40
C ASN A 194 14.73 10.50 3.54
N THR A 195 13.98 9.44 3.62
CA THR A 195 13.01 9.22 4.69
C THR A 195 13.20 7.84 5.26
N SER A 196 13.49 7.77 6.54
CA SER A 196 13.48 6.52 7.30
C SER A 196 12.26 6.55 8.20
N MET A 197 11.48 5.48 8.18
CA MET A 197 10.27 5.39 8.97
C MET A 197 10.20 4.03 9.65
N MET A 198 9.93 4.06 10.93
CA MET A 198 9.59 2.87 11.71
C MET A 198 8.15 3.04 12.19
N ASN A 199 7.30 2.11 11.84
CA ASN A 199 5.90 2.11 12.23
C ASN A 199 5.61 0.88 13.09
N PHE A 200 5.12 1.14 14.29
CA PHE A 200 4.44 0.15 15.12
C PHE A 200 3.00 0.62 15.28
N LYS A 201 2.14 0.16 14.41
CA LYS A 201 0.73 0.57 14.39
C LYS A 201 -0.13 -0.59 13.92
N VAL A 202 -1.00 -1.07 14.79
CA VAL A 202 -2.09 -1.95 14.38
C VAL A 202 -3.18 -1.08 13.76
N ASN A 203 -3.29 -1.11 12.45
CA ASN A 203 -4.36 -0.41 11.76
C ASN A 203 -5.48 -1.39 11.41
N ILE A 204 -6.43 -1.53 12.32
CA ILE A 204 -7.60 -2.40 12.15
C ILE A 204 -8.50 -2.00 10.96
N PHE A 205 -8.34 -0.80 10.43
CA PHE A 205 -9.05 -0.35 9.23
C PHE A 205 -8.29 -0.64 7.93
N SER A 206 -7.04 -1.11 8.01
CA SER A 206 -6.24 -1.56 6.85
C SER A 206 -6.22 -3.07 6.75
N ILE A 207 -7.40 -3.65 6.60
CA ILE A 207 -7.58 -5.10 6.45
C ILE A 207 -7.32 -5.47 4.99
N GLY A 208 -6.35 -6.35 4.77
CA GLY A 208 -6.12 -6.98 3.48
C GLY A 208 -6.97 -8.24 3.35
N LEU A 209 -7.80 -8.30 2.32
CA LEU A 209 -8.52 -9.51 1.93
C LEU A 209 -7.79 -10.17 0.77
N GLY A 210 -7.57 -11.45 0.86
CA GLY A 210 -6.88 -12.24 -0.15
C GLY A 210 -7.50 -13.62 -0.34
N MET A 211 -7.11 -14.23 -1.44
CA MET A 211 -7.42 -15.64 -1.73
C MET A 211 -6.11 -16.38 -1.98
N ALA A 212 -6.06 -17.62 -1.54
CA ALA A 212 -4.92 -18.50 -1.75
C ALA A 212 -5.37 -19.91 -2.16
N PHE A 213 -4.60 -20.50 -3.08
CA PHE A 213 -4.76 -21.86 -3.57
C PHE A 213 -3.55 -22.66 -3.13
N TYR A 214 -3.79 -23.82 -2.53
CA TYR A 214 -2.79 -24.74 -2.01
C TYR A 214 -2.80 -26.00 -2.91
N LEU A 215 -1.69 -26.24 -3.61
CA LEU A 215 -1.54 -27.29 -4.62
C LEU A 215 -0.45 -28.30 -4.23
#